data_3603fbc3f40f5c75e98d0f1c74158eef
#
_entry.id   3603fbc3f40f5c75e98d0f1c74158eef
#
_cell.length_a   1.000
_cell.length_b   1.000
_cell.length_c   1.000
_cell.angle_alpha   90.00
_cell.angle_beta   90.00
_cell.angle_gamma   90.00
#
_symmetry.space_group_name_H-M   'P 1'
#
loop_
_entity.id
_entity.type
_entity.pdbx_description
1 polymer ?
#
loop_
_entity_poly.entity_id
_entity_poly.type
_entity_poly.pdbx_seq_one_letter_code
_entity_poly.pdbx_strand_id
1 'polypeptide(L)'
;MMDFIMEGNRKYEFGCAMLYFDFPQMFKIQDAIDPDDVYEDPDDDSFGFETEPHITLLFGLHKDVTNEQVEDIVTKFVYGPITLSKLSTFDNPDYDVLKFDIPNTSSGAGFLYKANKDLVKLPHTNEFDYHPHMTVAYLKKGTGKKWVKKLKSQEYTLTPKYAKFSKPNKESKKFKIRVSK
;
A
#
# COMPACT_ATOMS: atom_id res chain seq x y z
N MET A 1 8.57 -1.67 10.42
CA MET A 1 8.23 -3.07 10.73
C MET A 1 6.94 -3.22 11.52
N MET A 2 6.71 -2.42 12.54
CA MET A 2 5.45 -2.47 13.33
C MET A 2 4.22 -1.93 12.59
N ASP A 3 4.40 -1.19 11.51
CA ASP A 3 3.34 -0.58 10.70
C ASP A 3 2.35 -1.59 10.14
N PHE A 4 2.84 -2.77 9.76
CA PHE A 4 2.05 -3.81 9.13
C PHE A 4 1.14 -4.57 10.06
N ILE A 5 1.61 -4.84 11.28
CA ILE A 5 0.79 -5.49 12.32
C ILE A 5 -0.44 -4.64 12.64
N MET A 6 -0.26 -3.33 12.60
CA MET A 6 -1.35 -2.38 12.85
C MET A 6 -2.33 -2.30 11.68
N GLU A 7 -1.83 -2.40 10.45
CA GLU A 7 -2.65 -2.31 9.25
C GLU A 7 -3.60 -3.51 9.09
N GLY A 8 -3.12 -4.73 9.28
CA GLY A 8 -3.93 -5.94 9.18
C GLY A 8 -5.03 -6.03 10.24
N ASN A 9 -4.68 -5.81 11.50
CA ASN A 9 -5.60 -6.00 12.63
C ASN A 9 -6.52 -4.82 12.90
N ARG A 10 -6.28 -3.64 12.29
CA ARG A 10 -7.03 -2.41 12.56
C ARG A 10 -7.69 -1.80 11.34
N LYS A 11 -7.80 -2.54 10.26
CA LYS A 11 -8.38 -2.10 9.00
C LYS A 11 -9.76 -1.44 9.16
N TYR A 12 -10.52 -1.87 10.13
CA TYR A 12 -11.88 -1.37 10.38
C TYR A 12 -12.00 -0.37 11.53
N GLU A 13 -10.92 -0.12 12.26
CA GLU A 13 -10.87 0.90 13.30
C GLU A 13 -10.46 2.27 12.75
N PHE A 14 -9.67 2.28 11.69
CA PHE A 14 -9.08 3.48 11.12
C PHE A 14 -9.35 3.59 9.63
N GLY A 15 -9.33 4.83 9.14
CA GLY A 15 -9.37 5.11 7.72
C GLY A 15 -8.00 4.99 7.07
N CYS A 16 -8.02 4.77 5.75
CA CYS A 16 -6.81 4.64 4.94
C CYS A 16 -6.95 5.40 3.63
N ALA A 17 -5.98 6.25 3.33
CA ALA A 17 -5.88 6.94 2.04
C ALA A 17 -4.83 6.25 1.16
N MET A 18 -5.19 5.92 -0.07
CA MET A 18 -4.40 5.09 -0.97
C MET A 18 -4.42 5.63 -2.40
N LEU A 19 -3.36 5.33 -3.16
CA LEU A 19 -3.32 5.47 -4.62
C LEU A 19 -3.41 4.10 -5.27
N TYR A 20 -4.24 3.96 -6.29
CA TYR A 20 -4.47 2.72 -7.01
C TYR A 20 -3.85 2.74 -8.40
N PHE A 21 -3.43 1.57 -8.85
CA PHE A 21 -2.66 1.38 -10.08
C PHE A 21 -3.26 0.24 -10.91
N ASP A 22 -3.05 0.31 -12.21
CA ASP A 22 -3.24 -0.80 -13.12
C ASP A 22 -1.91 -1.53 -13.25
N PHE A 23 -1.81 -2.74 -12.71
CA PHE A 23 -0.57 -3.50 -12.65
C PHE A 23 -0.82 -5.00 -12.86
N PRO A 24 -1.15 -5.42 -14.09
CA PRO A 24 -1.47 -6.82 -14.37
C PRO A 24 -0.28 -7.77 -14.14
N GLN A 25 0.96 -7.27 -14.20
CA GLN A 25 2.15 -8.07 -13.91
C GLN A 25 2.19 -8.57 -12.46
N MET A 26 1.55 -7.88 -11.53
CA MET A 26 1.45 -8.33 -10.13
C MET A 26 0.78 -9.72 -10.05
N PHE A 27 -0.28 -9.93 -10.82
CA PHE A 27 -1.02 -11.20 -10.82
C PHE A 27 -0.17 -12.35 -11.37
N LYS A 28 0.69 -12.07 -12.36
CA LYS A 28 1.67 -13.06 -12.86
C LYS A 28 2.72 -13.42 -11.81
N ILE A 29 3.14 -12.44 -11.01
CA ILE A 29 4.06 -12.66 -9.88
C ILE A 29 3.39 -13.54 -8.83
N GLN A 30 2.14 -13.23 -8.48
CA GLN A 30 1.36 -13.99 -7.51
C GLN A 30 1.15 -15.44 -7.97
N ASP A 31 0.87 -15.66 -9.26
CA ASP A 31 0.66 -17.00 -9.84
C ASP A 31 1.89 -17.90 -9.71
N ALA A 32 3.08 -17.31 -9.60
CA ALA A 32 4.33 -18.06 -9.41
C ALA A 32 4.57 -18.46 -7.94
N ILE A 33 3.81 -17.91 -7.01
CA ILE A 33 3.95 -18.20 -5.57
C ILE A 33 3.16 -19.46 -5.23
N ASP A 34 3.79 -20.38 -4.49
CA ASP A 34 3.11 -21.57 -3.98
C ASP A 34 1.99 -21.16 -3.03
N PRO A 35 0.73 -21.55 -3.31
CA PRO A 35 -0.39 -21.24 -2.43
C PRO A 35 -0.20 -21.71 -0.99
N ASP A 36 0.57 -22.76 -0.77
CA ASP A 36 0.86 -23.29 0.57
C ASP A 36 1.72 -22.32 1.41
N ASP A 37 2.42 -21.39 0.77
CA ASP A 37 3.21 -20.38 1.46
C ASP A 37 2.43 -19.08 1.73
N VAL A 38 1.20 -18.99 1.27
CA VAL A 38 0.36 -17.80 1.48
C VAL A 38 -0.21 -17.79 2.89
N TYR A 39 -0.12 -16.65 3.56
CA TYR A 39 -0.72 -16.45 4.88
C TYR A 39 -2.15 -15.93 4.71
N GLU A 40 -3.09 -16.65 5.26
CA GLU A 40 -4.51 -16.29 5.27
C GLU A 40 -5.04 -16.39 6.69
N ASP A 41 -6.03 -15.57 7.00
CA ASP A 41 -6.76 -15.60 8.26
C ASP A 41 -8.26 -15.71 7.94
N PRO A 42 -8.97 -16.75 8.42
CA PRO A 42 -10.40 -16.91 8.15
C PRO A 42 -11.26 -15.73 8.62
N ASP A 43 -10.79 -15.02 9.62
CA ASP A 43 -11.51 -13.88 10.23
C ASP A 43 -11.11 -12.52 9.66
N ASP A 44 -10.08 -12.48 8.82
CA ASP A 44 -9.56 -11.23 8.23
C ASP A 44 -9.17 -11.42 6.76
N ASP A 45 -9.98 -10.95 5.86
CA ASP A 45 -9.80 -11.04 4.41
C ASP A 45 -8.72 -10.08 3.86
N SER A 46 -8.09 -9.28 4.71
CA SER A 46 -7.01 -8.37 4.30
C SER A 46 -5.68 -9.08 4.04
N PHE A 47 -5.55 -10.33 4.48
CA PHE A 47 -4.39 -11.16 4.20
C PHE A 47 -4.52 -11.91 2.87
N GLY A 48 -3.50 -12.68 2.52
CA GLY A 48 -3.46 -13.41 1.26
C GLY A 48 -2.78 -12.62 0.14
N PHE A 49 -3.21 -12.84 -1.10
CA PHE A 49 -2.75 -12.06 -2.23
C PHE A 49 -3.43 -10.70 -2.29
N GLU A 50 -2.65 -9.65 -2.59
CA GLU A 50 -3.24 -8.34 -2.87
C GLU A 50 -4.05 -8.39 -4.16
N THR A 51 -5.29 -7.93 -4.10
CA THR A 51 -6.22 -7.98 -5.25
C THR A 51 -6.31 -6.68 -6.02
N GLU A 52 -6.00 -5.56 -5.35
CA GLU A 52 -6.03 -4.23 -5.96
C GLU A 52 -4.68 -3.54 -5.76
N PRO A 53 -3.81 -3.48 -6.80
CA PRO A 53 -2.49 -2.84 -6.66
C PRO A 53 -2.60 -1.41 -6.16
N HIS A 54 -2.00 -1.11 -5.02
CA HIS A 54 -2.08 0.21 -4.42
C HIS A 54 -0.84 0.56 -3.59
N ILE A 55 -0.67 1.85 -3.35
CA ILE A 55 0.30 2.41 -2.42
C ILE A 55 -0.47 3.18 -1.36
N THR A 56 -0.28 2.83 -0.10
CA THR A 56 -0.86 3.55 1.02
C THR A 56 -0.19 4.91 1.18
N LEU A 57 -0.97 5.97 1.28
CA LEU A 57 -0.50 7.32 1.59
C LEU A 57 -0.49 7.57 3.09
N LEU A 58 -1.55 7.18 3.78
CA LEU A 58 -1.64 7.18 5.23
C LEU A 58 -2.71 6.20 5.70
N PHE A 59 -2.32 5.31 6.59
CA PHE A 59 -3.21 4.49 7.41
C PHE A 59 -3.33 5.11 8.80
N GLY A 60 -4.48 4.95 9.43
CA GLY A 60 -4.69 5.37 10.81
C GLY A 60 -5.55 6.63 10.97
N LEU A 61 -6.19 7.11 9.90
CA LEU A 61 -7.08 8.26 9.96
C LEU A 61 -8.28 7.99 10.86
N HIS A 62 -8.61 8.94 11.75
CA HIS A 62 -9.71 8.78 12.68
C HIS A 62 -11.07 8.86 11.97
N LYS A 63 -12.10 8.31 12.60
CA LYS A 63 -13.47 8.23 12.06
C LYS A 63 -14.10 9.58 11.73
N ASP A 64 -13.63 10.66 12.36
CA ASP A 64 -14.17 12.01 12.15
C ASP A 64 -13.57 12.71 10.93
N VAL A 65 -12.53 12.14 10.30
CA VAL A 65 -11.97 12.66 9.07
C VAL A 65 -12.95 12.47 7.93
N THR A 66 -13.25 13.56 7.22
CA THR A 66 -14.25 13.56 6.15
C THR A 66 -13.64 13.23 4.80
N ASN A 67 -14.48 12.81 3.85
CA ASN A 67 -14.09 12.60 2.46
C ASN A 67 -13.48 13.87 1.87
N GLU A 68 -14.09 15.02 2.14
CA GLU A 68 -13.65 16.33 1.62
C GLU A 68 -12.26 16.71 2.11
N GLN A 69 -11.94 16.45 3.37
CA GLN A 69 -10.61 16.73 3.93
C GLN A 69 -9.52 15.90 3.24
N VAL A 70 -9.79 14.62 2.99
CA VAL A 70 -8.85 13.74 2.27
C VAL A 70 -8.76 14.13 0.80
N GLU A 71 -9.90 14.36 0.14
CA GLU A 71 -9.96 14.77 -1.26
C GLU A 71 -9.15 16.05 -1.52
N ASP A 72 -9.33 17.08 -0.70
CA ASP A 72 -8.62 18.36 -0.82
C ASP A 72 -7.10 18.17 -0.78
N ILE A 73 -6.62 17.20 -0.03
CA ILE A 73 -5.19 16.91 0.04
C ILE A 73 -4.72 16.09 -1.15
N VAL A 74 -5.36 14.93 -1.40
CA VAL A 74 -4.85 13.99 -2.40
C VAL A 74 -5.02 14.48 -3.83
N THR A 75 -5.99 15.34 -4.10
CA THR A 75 -6.26 15.84 -5.45
C THR A 75 -5.49 17.11 -5.82
N LYS A 76 -4.84 17.76 -4.87
CA LYS A 76 -4.08 18.99 -5.17
C LYS A 76 -2.75 18.73 -5.89
N PHE A 77 -2.22 17.51 -5.78
CA PHE A 77 -0.96 17.15 -6.43
C PHE A 77 -1.17 16.70 -7.87
N VAL A 78 -0.13 16.86 -8.69
CA VAL A 78 -0.01 16.24 -10.01
C VAL A 78 0.95 15.06 -9.86
N TYR A 79 0.42 13.84 -9.89
CA TYR A 79 1.22 12.64 -9.67
C TYR A 79 1.97 12.27 -10.95
N GLY A 80 3.28 12.04 -10.83
CA GLY A 80 4.10 11.50 -11.89
C GLY A 80 4.16 9.98 -11.86
N PRO A 81 4.87 9.37 -12.83
CA PRO A 81 5.17 7.94 -12.80
C PRO A 81 5.96 7.58 -11.54
N ILE A 82 5.65 6.43 -10.97
CA ILE A 82 6.27 5.90 -9.76
C ILE A 82 7.02 4.64 -10.12
N THR A 83 8.28 4.54 -9.69
CA THR A 83 9.13 3.37 -9.95
C THR A 83 9.08 2.42 -8.77
N LEU A 84 8.67 1.18 -9.06
CA LEU A 84 8.82 0.04 -8.15
C LEU A 84 10.19 -0.59 -8.41
N SER A 85 11.06 -0.64 -7.40
CA SER A 85 12.45 -1.03 -7.65
C SER A 85 12.67 -2.53 -7.51
N LYS A 86 12.48 -3.08 -6.33
CA LYS A 86 12.75 -4.48 -6.04
C LYS A 86 11.74 -5.06 -5.08
N LEU A 87 11.58 -6.37 -5.15
CA LEU A 87 10.87 -7.12 -4.14
C LEU A 87 11.73 -7.22 -2.88
N SER A 88 11.08 -7.02 -1.74
CA SER A 88 11.65 -7.23 -0.42
C SER A 88 10.55 -7.69 0.53
N THR A 89 10.89 -7.87 1.79
CA THR A 89 9.91 -8.28 2.77
C THR A 89 9.92 -7.38 3.99
N PHE A 90 8.72 -7.18 4.58
CA PHE A 90 8.63 -6.82 5.98
C PHE A 90 8.50 -8.10 6.82
N ASP A 91 9.26 -8.14 7.89
CA ASP A 91 9.35 -9.27 8.80
C ASP A 91 8.48 -9.00 10.03
N ASN A 92 7.29 -9.60 10.06
CA ASN A 92 6.36 -9.49 11.19
C ASN A 92 6.43 -10.76 12.06
N PRO A 93 5.95 -10.73 13.32
CA PRO A 93 5.99 -11.91 14.19
C PRO A 93 5.27 -13.12 13.62
N ASP A 94 4.13 -12.93 12.96
CA ASP A 94 3.23 -14.01 12.54
C ASP A 94 3.27 -14.28 11.03
N TYR A 95 3.75 -13.34 10.22
CA TYR A 95 3.77 -13.45 8.76
C TYR A 95 4.87 -12.58 8.16
N ASP A 96 5.17 -12.81 6.89
CA ASP A 96 6.02 -11.94 6.07
C ASP A 96 5.15 -11.17 5.07
N VAL A 97 5.50 -9.93 4.78
CA VAL A 97 4.85 -9.16 3.72
C VAL A 97 5.80 -9.05 2.54
N LEU A 98 5.40 -9.64 1.41
CA LEU A 98 6.12 -9.48 0.15
C LEU A 98 5.65 -8.20 -0.54
N LYS A 99 6.58 -7.31 -0.84
CA LYS A 99 6.26 -5.99 -1.38
C LYS A 99 7.34 -5.46 -2.31
N PHE A 100 6.97 -4.50 -3.16
CA PHE A 100 7.91 -3.70 -3.92
C PHE A 100 8.34 -2.48 -3.13
N ASP A 101 9.64 -2.21 -3.11
CA ASP A 101 10.20 -0.97 -2.58
C ASP A 101 10.01 0.16 -3.60
N ILE A 102 9.82 1.36 -3.08
CA ILE A 102 9.76 2.59 -3.88
C ILE A 102 10.93 3.47 -3.44
N PRO A 103 11.97 3.63 -4.27
CA PRO A 103 13.10 4.48 -3.91
C PRO A 103 12.65 5.92 -3.74
N ASN A 104 13.12 6.58 -2.69
CA ASN A 104 12.81 7.99 -2.44
C ASN A 104 13.37 8.94 -3.52
N THR A 105 14.28 8.46 -4.33
CA THR A 105 14.90 9.18 -5.45
C THR A 105 14.14 9.03 -6.77
N SER A 106 13.13 8.12 -6.83
CA SER A 106 12.36 7.92 -8.05
C SER A 106 11.45 9.11 -8.35
N SER A 107 11.18 9.35 -9.63
CA SER A 107 10.13 10.30 -10.01
C SER A 107 8.79 9.83 -9.45
N GLY A 108 8.01 10.74 -8.94
CA GLY A 108 6.74 10.43 -8.28
C GLY A 108 6.82 10.13 -6.79
N ALA A 109 7.94 9.58 -6.28
CA ALA A 109 8.10 9.32 -4.85
C ALA A 109 7.95 10.59 -4.01
N GLY A 110 8.45 11.72 -4.48
CA GLY A 110 8.30 13.00 -3.79
C GLY A 110 6.85 13.39 -3.55
N PHE A 111 5.94 13.08 -4.47
CA PHE A 111 4.51 13.35 -4.30
C PHE A 111 3.88 12.45 -3.24
N LEU A 112 4.33 11.21 -3.13
CA LEU A 112 3.89 10.30 -2.07
C LEU A 112 4.23 10.87 -0.70
N TYR A 113 5.46 11.32 -0.50
CA TYR A 113 5.90 11.92 0.75
C TYR A 113 5.18 13.24 1.06
N LYS A 114 4.94 14.08 0.06
CA LYS A 114 4.20 15.34 0.23
C LYS A 114 2.73 15.07 0.61
N ALA A 115 2.08 14.14 -0.05
CA ALA A 115 0.71 13.75 0.26
C ALA A 115 0.61 13.19 1.69
N ASN A 116 1.51 12.29 2.07
CA ASN A 116 1.60 11.78 3.44
C ASN A 116 1.80 12.90 4.45
N LYS A 117 2.76 13.81 4.20
CA LYS A 117 3.05 14.96 5.08
C LYS A 117 1.83 15.84 5.33
N ASP A 118 0.99 16.02 4.32
CA ASP A 118 -0.23 16.82 4.47
C ASP A 118 -1.35 16.03 5.14
N LEU A 119 -1.47 14.74 4.83
CA LEU A 119 -2.46 13.86 5.47
C LEU A 119 -2.24 13.71 6.97
N VAL A 120 -0.99 13.66 7.44
CA VAL A 120 -0.68 13.53 8.88
C VAL A 120 -1.09 14.78 9.69
N LYS A 121 -1.47 15.87 9.04
CA LYS A 121 -2.08 17.03 9.71
C LYS A 121 -3.52 16.78 10.13
N LEU A 122 -4.18 15.76 9.57
CA LEU A 122 -5.50 15.33 9.97
C LEU A 122 -5.42 14.42 11.21
N PRO A 123 -6.51 14.32 12.01
CA PRO A 123 -6.52 13.42 13.15
C PRO A 123 -6.23 11.98 12.74
N HIS A 124 -5.16 11.41 13.29
CA HIS A 124 -4.72 10.05 12.96
C HIS A 124 -3.94 9.42 14.11
N THR A 125 -3.80 8.10 14.05
CA THR A 125 -2.99 7.30 14.96
C THR A 125 -2.04 6.43 14.14
N ASN A 126 -0.90 6.97 13.77
CA ASN A 126 0.19 6.28 13.10
C ASN A 126 1.47 7.05 13.39
N GLU A 127 2.31 6.50 14.25
CA GLU A 127 3.54 7.15 14.73
C GLU A 127 4.80 6.68 13.99
N PHE A 128 4.62 5.92 12.91
CA PHE A 128 5.74 5.34 12.17
C PHE A 128 6.20 6.24 11.02
N ASP A 129 7.49 6.14 10.71
CA ASP A 129 8.05 6.79 9.54
C ASP A 129 7.39 6.25 8.26
N TYR A 130 7.12 7.15 7.32
CA TYR A 130 6.49 6.78 6.07
C TYR A 130 7.47 6.06 5.14
N HIS A 131 7.17 4.82 4.81
CA HIS A 131 7.92 4.00 3.84
C HIS A 131 6.97 3.52 2.74
N PRO A 132 6.83 4.28 1.64
CA PRO A 132 5.92 3.89 0.56
C PRO A 132 6.37 2.58 -0.08
N HIS A 133 5.41 1.71 -0.32
CA HIS A 133 5.62 0.39 -0.92
C HIS A 133 4.32 -0.09 -1.56
N MET A 134 4.43 -1.14 -2.37
CA MET A 134 3.26 -1.81 -2.94
C MET A 134 3.29 -3.28 -2.51
N THR A 135 2.32 -3.68 -1.70
CA THR A 135 2.19 -5.06 -1.24
C THR A 135 1.77 -5.98 -2.38
N VAL A 136 2.39 -7.15 -2.44
CA VAL A 136 2.06 -8.22 -3.40
C VAL A 136 1.29 -9.34 -2.71
N ALA A 137 1.77 -9.78 -1.55
CA ALA A 137 1.21 -10.90 -0.82
C ALA A 137 1.61 -10.89 0.64
N TYR A 138 0.74 -11.45 1.46
CA TYR A 138 1.06 -11.86 2.82
C TYR A 138 1.44 -13.34 2.79
N LEU A 139 2.61 -13.66 3.32
CA LEU A 139 3.19 -15.00 3.25
C LEU A 139 3.38 -15.58 4.65
N LYS A 140 3.38 -16.88 4.75
CA LYS A 140 3.68 -17.59 6.01
C LYS A 140 5.07 -17.18 6.49
N LYS A 141 5.17 -17.01 7.80
CA LYS A 141 6.41 -16.59 8.46
C LYS A 141 7.61 -17.41 7.99
N GLY A 142 8.67 -16.71 7.61
CA GLY A 142 9.92 -17.30 7.16
C GLY A 142 9.99 -17.66 5.68
N THR A 143 8.88 -17.55 4.91
CA THR A 143 8.88 -17.90 3.49
C THR A 143 9.20 -16.73 2.56
N GLY A 144 9.10 -15.50 3.05
CA GLY A 144 9.23 -14.29 2.23
C GLY A 144 10.57 -14.18 1.52
N LYS A 145 11.67 -14.41 2.21
CA LYS A 145 13.02 -14.34 1.63
C LYS A 145 13.25 -15.35 0.50
N LYS A 146 12.68 -16.53 0.61
CA LYS A 146 12.69 -17.54 -0.44
C LYS A 146 12.06 -17.00 -1.73
N TRP A 147 10.91 -16.34 -1.61
CA TRP A 147 10.18 -15.81 -2.76
C TRP A 147 10.84 -14.58 -3.35
N VAL A 148 11.39 -13.70 -2.54
CA VAL A 148 12.23 -12.59 -3.05
C VAL A 148 13.34 -13.12 -3.96
N LYS A 149 14.01 -14.19 -3.55
CA LYS A 149 15.10 -14.80 -4.33
C LYS A 149 14.60 -15.50 -5.59
N LYS A 150 13.48 -16.24 -5.51
CA LYS A 150 12.93 -17.01 -6.63
C LYS A 150 12.34 -16.12 -7.73
N LEU A 151 11.64 -15.06 -7.36
CA LEU A 151 10.88 -14.23 -8.29
C LEU A 151 11.75 -13.28 -9.12
N LYS A 152 12.99 -13.05 -8.76
CA LYS A 152 13.95 -12.20 -9.48
C LYS A 152 13.30 -10.91 -9.96
N SER A 153 13.11 -10.01 -9.04
CA SER A 153 12.38 -8.76 -9.27
C SER A 153 12.92 -7.95 -10.44
N GLN A 154 11.98 -7.44 -11.24
CA GLN A 154 12.24 -6.41 -12.26
C GLN A 154 11.80 -5.06 -11.72
N GLU A 155 12.31 -4.01 -12.33
CA GLU A 155 11.84 -2.65 -12.08
C GLU A 155 10.60 -2.38 -12.95
N TYR A 156 9.60 -1.73 -12.37
CA TYR A 156 8.38 -1.32 -13.06
C TYR A 156 8.13 0.17 -12.82
N THR A 157 7.64 0.85 -13.82
CA THR A 157 7.23 2.25 -13.71
C THR A 157 5.73 2.34 -13.99
N LEU A 158 4.97 2.83 -13.02
CA LEU A 158 3.51 2.85 -13.04
C LEU A 158 2.99 4.26 -12.82
N THR A 159 1.89 4.60 -13.48
CA THR A 159 1.18 5.87 -13.26
C THR A 159 -0.07 5.60 -12.43
N PRO A 160 -0.33 6.38 -11.36
CA PRO A 160 -1.54 6.20 -10.55
C PRO A 160 -2.80 6.46 -11.38
N LYS A 161 -3.86 5.72 -11.11
CA LYS A 161 -5.18 5.89 -11.77
C LYS A 161 -6.13 6.77 -10.99
N TYR A 162 -6.26 6.51 -9.71
CA TYR A 162 -7.16 7.24 -8.81
C TYR A 162 -6.67 7.13 -7.36
N ALA A 163 -7.15 8.02 -6.51
CA ALA A 163 -7.01 7.90 -5.07
C ALA A 163 -8.29 7.32 -4.47
N LYS A 164 -8.17 6.71 -3.31
CA LYS A 164 -9.32 6.16 -2.58
C LYS A 164 -9.15 6.41 -1.09
N PHE A 165 -10.22 6.81 -0.45
CA PHE A 165 -10.30 6.89 1.01
C PHE A 165 -11.29 5.84 1.50
N SER A 166 -10.79 4.89 2.29
CA SER A 166 -11.60 3.88 2.98
C SER A 166 -11.78 4.29 4.43
N LYS A 167 -13.05 4.41 4.87
CA LYS A 167 -13.39 4.77 6.24
C LYS A 167 -13.45 3.53 7.15
N PRO A 168 -13.41 3.71 8.48
CA PRO A 168 -13.54 2.60 9.44
C PRO A 168 -14.82 1.77 9.27
N ASN A 169 -15.90 2.37 8.82
CA ASN A 169 -17.20 1.71 8.58
C ASN A 169 -17.27 0.92 7.26
N LYS A 170 -16.12 0.71 6.59
CA LYS A 170 -15.98 0.07 5.27
C LYS A 170 -16.51 0.89 4.09
N GLU A 171 -17.07 2.07 4.31
CA GLU A 171 -17.38 2.99 3.21
C GLU A 171 -16.10 3.47 2.55
N SER A 172 -16.11 3.55 1.24
CA SER A 172 -14.97 4.06 0.50
C SER A 172 -15.40 5.05 -0.57
N LYS A 173 -14.54 6.00 -0.87
CA LYS A 173 -14.76 6.95 -1.95
C LYS A 173 -13.53 7.08 -2.82
N LYS A 174 -13.74 6.98 -4.14
CA LYS A 174 -12.70 7.23 -5.15
C LYS A 174 -12.65 8.70 -5.50
N PHE A 175 -11.43 9.20 -5.69
CA PHE A 175 -11.19 10.56 -6.14
C PHE A 175 -10.41 10.55 -7.45
N LYS A 176 -10.87 11.37 -8.40
CA LYS A 176 -10.11 11.61 -9.62
C LYS A 176 -8.86 12.42 -9.30
N ILE A 177 -7.70 11.96 -9.74
CA ILE A 177 -6.43 12.64 -9.55
C ILE A 177 -5.90 13.19 -10.87
N ARG A 178 -4.96 14.12 -10.77
CA ARG A 178 -4.23 14.64 -11.91
C ARG A 178 -2.91 13.89 -12.03
N VAL A 179 -2.56 13.48 -13.23
CA VAL A 179 -1.30 12.82 -13.52
C VAL A 179 -0.54 13.56 -14.59
N SER A 180 0.78 13.61 -14.47
CA SER A 180 1.65 14.15 -15.51
C SER A 180 1.75 13.18 -16.69
N LYS A 181 1.84 13.73 -17.89
CA LYS A 181 2.04 12.94 -19.11
C LYS A 181 3.50 12.51 -19.24
#